data_5052a8ca01c4b88a97cbb87f36ea9062
#
_entry.id   5052a8ca01c4b88a97cbb87f36ea9062
#
_cell.length_a   1.000
_cell.length_b   1.000
_cell.length_c   1.000
_cell.angle_alpha   90.00
_cell.angle_beta   90.00
_cell.angle_gamma   90.00
#
_symmetry.space_group_name_H-M   'P 1'
#
loop_
_entity.id
_entity.type
_entity.pdbx_description
1 polymer ?
#
loop_
_entity_poly.entity_id
_entity_poly.type
_entity_poly.pdbx_seq_one_letter_code
_entity_poly.pdbx_strand_id
1 'polypeptide(L)'
;MTDDLRIRIATAEDFNEIMELALLACAENGFVNPNPDRLASEIWPALHQQHGICGAVGKVGGVIEGVVLLRIGSMWYSDDNVLEEKAIFVHPDFRAVKGGRMRKLCAFSKTVADSIGMPLIIGVLSNQRTEGKVRMYERVFGKPSGAFFLYGTKTGDFSGTEH
;
A
#
# COMPACT_ATOMS: atom_id res chain seq x y z
N MET A 1 13.76 25.63 1.19
CA MET A 1 14.12 24.57 2.01
C MET A 1 13.78 23.26 1.41
N THR A 2 14.71 22.47 1.29
CA THR A 2 14.54 21.21 0.63
C THR A 2 13.76 20.25 1.49
N ASP A 3 12.86 19.57 0.86
CA ASP A 3 12.16 18.51 1.50
C ASP A 3 13.04 17.28 1.43
N ASP A 4 13.49 16.77 2.54
CA ASP A 4 14.35 15.59 2.58
C ASP A 4 13.58 14.30 2.45
N LEU A 5 12.34 14.37 2.03
CA LEU A 5 11.49 13.20 1.87
C LEU A 5 12.03 12.32 0.76
N ARG A 6 12.23 11.04 1.06
CA ARG A 6 12.78 10.07 0.12
C ARG A 6 11.96 8.80 0.14
N ILE A 7 11.97 8.13 -0.99
CA ILE A 7 11.45 6.76 -1.06
C ILE A 7 12.63 5.83 -1.16
N ARG A 8 12.58 4.73 -0.44
CA ARG A 8 13.66 3.74 -0.45
C ARG A 8 13.09 2.34 -0.33
N ILE A 9 13.91 1.36 -0.63
CA ILE A 9 13.55 -0.04 -0.40
C ILE A 9 13.71 -0.31 1.09
N ALA A 10 12.67 -0.86 1.69
CA ALA A 10 12.71 -1.24 3.10
C ALA A 10 13.51 -2.53 3.27
N THR A 11 14.13 -2.68 4.43
CA THR A 11 14.94 -3.85 4.76
C THR A 11 14.41 -4.51 6.02
N ALA A 12 15.01 -5.64 6.40
CA ALA A 12 14.59 -6.38 7.58
C ALA A 12 14.64 -5.54 8.86
N GLU A 13 15.52 -4.54 8.91
CA GLU A 13 15.62 -3.66 10.07
C GLU A 13 14.37 -2.80 10.25
N ASP A 14 13.60 -2.64 9.20
CA ASP A 14 12.37 -1.83 9.25
C ASP A 14 11.15 -2.63 9.70
N PHE A 15 11.31 -3.92 10.00
CA PHE A 15 10.17 -4.81 10.22
C PHE A 15 9.21 -4.32 11.29
N ASN A 16 9.73 -3.95 12.45
CA ASN A 16 8.85 -3.56 13.56
C ASN A 16 8.06 -2.29 13.22
N GLU A 17 8.71 -1.34 12.61
CA GLU A 17 8.07 -0.07 12.25
C GLU A 17 7.00 -0.30 11.18
N ILE A 18 7.27 -1.17 10.22
CA ILE A 18 6.31 -1.48 9.17
C ILE A 18 5.13 -2.27 9.72
N MET A 19 5.39 -3.19 10.66
CA MET A 19 4.29 -3.92 11.32
C MET A 19 3.35 -2.96 12.05
N GLU A 20 3.89 -1.96 12.71
CA GLU A 20 3.05 -0.96 13.39
C GLU A 20 2.17 -0.22 12.38
N LEU A 21 2.74 0.18 11.25
CA LEU A 21 1.97 0.85 10.22
C LEU A 21 0.90 -0.07 9.63
N ALA A 22 1.24 -1.34 9.43
CA ALA A 22 0.29 -2.30 8.89
C ALA A 22 -0.90 -2.51 9.83
N LEU A 23 -0.63 -2.63 11.12
CA LEU A 23 -1.72 -2.78 12.10
C LEU A 23 -2.58 -1.53 12.16
N LEU A 24 -1.97 -0.36 12.06
CA LEU A 24 -2.71 0.90 12.04
C LEU A 24 -3.60 0.97 10.79
N ALA A 25 -3.10 0.53 9.65
CA ALA A 25 -3.87 0.50 8.42
C ALA A 25 -5.08 -0.44 8.54
N CYS A 26 -4.86 -1.61 9.13
CA CYS A 26 -5.94 -2.57 9.33
C CYS A 26 -7.01 -2.01 10.26
N ALA A 27 -6.58 -1.36 11.34
CA ALA A 27 -7.52 -0.75 12.29
C ALA A 27 -8.35 0.34 11.61
N GLU A 28 -7.72 1.12 10.74
CA GLU A 28 -8.42 2.19 10.04
C GLU A 28 -9.43 1.64 9.04
N ASN A 29 -9.06 0.59 8.31
CA ASN A 29 -9.98 0.01 7.34
C ASN A 29 -11.14 -0.72 8.00
N GLY A 30 -10.87 -1.52 9.01
CA GLY A 30 -11.92 -2.12 9.83
C GLY A 30 -12.81 -3.14 9.13
N PHE A 31 -12.45 -3.62 7.95
CA PHE A 31 -13.30 -4.56 7.23
C PHE A 31 -13.33 -5.94 7.89
N VAL A 32 -12.19 -6.41 8.32
CA VAL A 32 -12.04 -7.70 9.00
C VAL A 32 -10.92 -7.57 10.03
N ASN A 33 -10.84 -8.52 10.93
CA ASN A 33 -9.83 -8.49 11.98
C ASN A 33 -8.47 -8.90 11.41
N PRO A 34 -7.41 -8.16 11.74
CA PRO A 34 -6.07 -8.54 11.30
C PRO A 34 -5.53 -9.71 12.12
N ASN A 35 -4.65 -10.45 11.53
CA ASN A 35 -3.88 -11.49 12.22
C ASN A 35 -2.41 -11.09 12.10
N PRO A 36 -1.76 -10.73 13.22
CA PRO A 36 -0.36 -10.27 13.16
C PRO A 36 0.59 -11.29 12.56
N ASP A 37 0.39 -12.58 12.81
CA ASP A 37 1.25 -13.60 12.23
C ASP A 37 1.10 -13.66 10.72
N ARG A 38 -0.13 -13.48 10.23
CA ARG A 38 -0.37 -13.44 8.80
C ARG A 38 0.30 -12.21 8.17
N LEU A 39 0.17 -11.06 8.82
CA LEU A 39 0.83 -9.85 8.35
C LEU A 39 2.33 -10.05 8.28
N ALA A 40 2.92 -10.61 9.32
CA ALA A 40 4.36 -10.87 9.34
C ALA A 40 4.78 -11.81 8.22
N SER A 41 3.96 -12.83 7.93
CA SER A 41 4.29 -13.78 6.88
C SER A 41 4.28 -13.17 5.48
N GLU A 42 3.56 -12.06 5.30
CA GLU A 42 3.55 -11.33 4.04
C GLU A 42 4.67 -10.30 3.97
N ILE A 43 4.93 -9.63 5.09
CA ILE A 43 5.89 -8.52 5.13
C ILE A 43 7.34 -9.02 5.17
N TRP A 44 7.61 -10.01 6.00
CA TRP A 44 8.98 -10.48 6.23
C TRP A 44 9.69 -10.91 4.94
N PRO A 45 9.07 -11.76 4.09
CA PRO A 45 9.74 -12.15 2.86
C PRO A 45 9.99 -10.95 1.93
N ALA A 46 9.07 -9.99 1.88
CA ALA A 46 9.24 -8.83 1.03
C ALA A 46 10.43 -7.96 1.48
N LEU A 47 10.69 -7.91 2.79
CA LEU A 47 11.83 -7.17 3.31
C LEU A 47 13.16 -7.83 2.92
N HIS A 48 13.11 -9.10 2.53
CA HIS A 48 14.27 -9.83 2.02
C HIS A 48 14.22 -9.96 0.49
N GLN A 49 13.28 -9.26 -0.13
CA GLN A 49 13.06 -9.30 -1.58
C GLN A 49 12.83 -10.71 -2.11
N GLN A 50 12.11 -11.51 -1.32
CA GLN A 50 11.71 -12.86 -1.71
C GLN A 50 10.30 -12.78 -2.28
N HIS A 51 10.20 -12.76 -3.59
CA HIS A 51 8.93 -12.67 -4.33
C HIS A 51 8.13 -11.42 -3.94
N GLY A 52 8.83 -10.35 -3.61
CA GLY A 52 8.19 -9.10 -3.26
C GLY A 52 9.20 -8.05 -2.84
N ILE A 53 8.70 -6.85 -2.61
CA ILE A 53 9.51 -5.72 -2.20
C ILE A 53 8.64 -4.75 -1.43
N CYS A 54 9.22 -4.05 -0.50
CA CYS A 54 8.51 -3.05 0.28
C CYS A 54 9.19 -1.70 0.06
N GLY A 55 8.39 -0.69 -0.30
CA GLY A 55 8.90 0.67 -0.41
C GLY A 55 8.51 1.45 0.83
N ALA A 56 9.42 2.29 1.30
CA ALA A 56 9.20 3.11 2.48
C ALA A 56 9.49 4.55 2.15
N VAL A 57 8.61 5.45 2.56
CA VAL A 57 8.80 6.87 2.35
C VAL A 57 8.94 7.56 3.70
N GLY A 58 9.89 8.47 3.79
CA GLY A 58 10.14 9.24 5.00
C GLY A 58 11.31 10.16 4.80
N LYS A 59 11.63 10.92 5.83
CA LYS A 59 12.81 11.77 5.78
C LYS A 59 14.05 10.95 6.04
N VAL A 60 15.14 11.37 5.45
CA VAL A 60 16.42 10.68 5.63
C VAL A 60 16.74 10.67 7.13
N GLY A 61 16.99 9.46 7.65
CA GLY A 61 17.30 9.28 9.07
C GLY A 61 16.10 9.42 10.00
N GLY A 62 14.90 9.61 9.46
CA GLY A 62 13.70 9.75 10.26
C GLY A 62 12.83 8.51 10.26
N VAL A 63 11.61 8.66 10.78
CA VAL A 63 10.66 7.56 10.84
C VAL A 63 10.09 7.26 9.46
N ILE A 64 9.55 6.06 9.32
CA ILE A 64 8.83 5.69 8.11
C ILE A 64 7.44 6.31 8.19
N GLU A 65 7.09 7.11 7.19
CA GLU A 65 5.82 7.84 7.17
C GLU A 65 4.79 7.17 6.28
N GLY A 66 5.22 6.27 5.44
CA GLY A 66 4.32 5.51 4.58
C GLY A 66 5.04 4.34 3.96
N VAL A 67 4.26 3.35 3.54
CA VAL A 67 4.81 2.11 2.97
C VAL A 67 3.93 1.61 1.84
N VAL A 68 4.55 0.84 0.94
CA VAL A 68 3.82 0.02 -0.02
C VAL A 68 4.42 -1.37 0.00
N LEU A 69 3.56 -2.37 0.08
CA LEU A 69 3.96 -3.76 0.05
C LEU A 69 3.54 -4.35 -1.28
N LEU A 70 4.52 -4.81 -2.04
CA LEU A 70 4.31 -5.41 -3.35
C LEU A 70 4.76 -6.86 -3.32
N ARG A 71 3.94 -7.75 -3.87
CA ARG A 71 4.24 -9.18 -3.92
C ARG A 71 4.01 -9.70 -5.34
N ILE A 72 4.83 -10.65 -5.75
CA ILE A 72 4.64 -11.31 -7.04
C ILE A 72 3.61 -12.42 -6.86
N GLY A 73 2.60 -12.42 -7.73
CA GLY A 73 1.55 -13.43 -7.70
C GLY A 73 1.10 -13.74 -9.11
N SER A 74 -0.08 -14.31 -9.23
CA SER A 74 -0.67 -14.59 -10.54
C SER A 74 -2.18 -14.51 -10.44
N MET A 75 -2.82 -14.30 -11.59
CA MET A 75 -4.28 -14.40 -11.65
C MET A 75 -4.64 -15.88 -11.52
N TRP A 76 -5.85 -16.14 -11.01
CA TRP A 76 -6.27 -17.52 -10.76
C TRP A 76 -6.30 -18.40 -12.00
N TYR A 77 -6.35 -17.77 -13.18
CA TYR A 77 -6.49 -18.49 -14.43
C TYR A 77 -5.21 -18.49 -15.26
N SER A 78 -4.09 -18.03 -14.73
CA SER A 78 -2.88 -17.86 -15.55
C SER A 78 -1.64 -18.22 -14.73
N ASP A 79 -0.63 -18.70 -15.43
CA ASP A 79 0.69 -18.90 -14.85
C ASP A 79 1.60 -17.67 -14.98
N ASP A 80 1.12 -16.63 -15.67
CA ASP A 80 1.92 -15.42 -15.82
C ASP A 80 1.99 -14.67 -14.50
N ASN A 81 3.15 -14.15 -14.21
CA ASN A 81 3.37 -13.40 -12.97
C ASN A 81 2.86 -11.97 -13.11
N VAL A 82 2.30 -11.48 -12.03
CA VAL A 82 1.91 -10.06 -11.90
C VAL A 82 2.44 -9.55 -10.58
N LEU A 83 2.69 -8.26 -10.53
CA LEU A 83 3.06 -7.60 -9.30
C LEU A 83 1.78 -7.09 -8.65
N GLU A 84 1.53 -7.49 -7.41
CA GLU A 84 0.31 -7.13 -6.70
C GLU A 84 0.63 -6.22 -5.54
N GLU A 85 -0.09 -5.12 -5.45
CA GLU A 85 -0.01 -4.28 -4.26
C GLU A 85 -0.89 -4.92 -3.19
N LYS A 86 -0.28 -5.30 -2.08
CA LYS A 86 -1.00 -5.87 -0.94
C LYS A 86 -1.44 -4.80 0.04
N ALA A 87 -0.69 -3.72 0.15
CA ALA A 87 -1.02 -2.61 1.02
C ALA A 87 -0.27 -1.37 0.58
N ILE A 88 -0.92 -0.23 0.69
CA ILE A 88 -0.27 1.06 0.54
C ILE A 88 -0.90 1.97 1.59
N PHE A 89 -0.07 2.60 2.40
CA PHE A 89 -0.58 3.32 3.56
C PHE A 89 0.36 4.45 3.96
N VAL A 90 -0.20 5.61 4.22
CA VAL A 90 0.52 6.74 4.76
C VAL A 90 -0.02 7.00 6.17
N HIS A 91 0.89 7.12 7.14
CA HIS A 91 0.51 7.38 8.51
C HIS A 91 -0.36 8.63 8.57
N PRO A 92 -1.43 8.63 9.37
CA PRO A 92 -2.37 9.75 9.41
C PRO A 92 -1.73 11.10 9.70
N ASP A 93 -0.68 11.13 10.53
CA ASP A 93 -0.01 12.38 10.88
C ASP A 93 0.65 13.06 9.69
N PHE A 94 0.86 12.33 8.60
CA PHE A 94 1.57 12.86 7.44
C PHE A 94 0.71 13.02 6.21
N ARG A 95 -0.58 12.71 6.29
CA ARG A 95 -1.46 12.76 5.11
C ARG A 95 -1.74 14.18 4.66
N ALA A 96 -1.92 15.09 5.61
CA ALA A 96 -2.24 16.47 5.29
C ALA A 96 -1.00 17.31 5.02
N VAL A 97 0.17 16.73 5.20
CA VAL A 97 1.42 17.45 5.03
C VAL A 97 1.82 17.36 3.56
N LYS A 98 2.31 18.47 3.01
CA LYS A 98 2.78 18.49 1.63
C LYS A 98 3.96 17.55 1.45
N GLY A 99 4.13 17.04 0.26
CA GLY A 99 5.24 16.15 -0.06
C GLY A 99 4.85 14.97 -0.92
N GLY A 100 3.56 14.71 -1.05
CA GLY A 100 3.08 13.70 -1.98
C GLY A 100 3.52 12.28 -1.64
N ARG A 101 3.45 11.88 -0.38
CA ARG A 101 3.91 10.57 0.04
C ARG A 101 3.22 9.44 -0.71
N MET A 102 1.90 9.52 -0.82
CA MET A 102 1.14 8.50 -1.55
C MET A 102 1.56 8.46 -3.01
N ARG A 103 1.76 9.62 -3.64
CA ARG A 103 2.18 9.67 -5.02
C ARG A 103 3.57 9.06 -5.20
N LYS A 104 4.48 9.30 -4.24
CA LYS A 104 5.81 8.70 -4.28
C LYS A 104 5.74 7.18 -4.18
N LEU A 105 4.85 6.67 -3.33
CA LEU A 105 4.66 5.23 -3.19
C LEU A 105 4.09 4.62 -4.47
N CYS A 106 3.15 5.30 -5.10
CA CYS A 106 2.60 4.84 -6.37
C CYS A 106 3.66 4.86 -7.48
N ALA A 107 4.45 5.92 -7.55
CA ALA A 107 5.51 6.01 -8.54
C ALA A 107 6.57 4.93 -8.32
N PHE A 108 6.90 4.63 -7.07
CA PHE A 108 7.81 3.54 -6.74
C PHE A 108 7.25 2.21 -7.26
N SER A 109 5.98 1.95 -7.01
CA SER A 109 5.33 0.72 -7.45
C SER A 109 5.39 0.58 -8.97
N LYS A 110 5.15 1.67 -9.68
CA LYS A 110 5.20 1.67 -11.14
C LYS A 110 6.63 1.42 -11.63
N THR A 111 7.60 2.04 -10.99
CA THR A 111 9.01 1.84 -11.34
C THR A 111 9.43 0.39 -11.14
N VAL A 112 9.00 -0.24 -10.03
CA VAL A 112 9.32 -1.64 -9.77
C VAL A 112 8.70 -2.51 -10.88
N ALA A 113 7.43 -2.30 -11.20
CA ALA A 113 6.76 -3.08 -12.23
C ALA A 113 7.47 -2.95 -13.57
N ASP A 114 7.85 -1.73 -13.93
CA ASP A 114 8.56 -1.49 -15.19
C ASP A 114 9.92 -2.19 -15.19
N SER A 115 10.63 -2.16 -14.06
CA SER A 115 11.97 -2.72 -14.00
C SER A 115 11.98 -4.24 -14.11
N ILE A 116 10.93 -4.91 -13.65
CA ILE A 116 10.85 -6.37 -13.74
C ILE A 116 9.96 -6.86 -14.87
N GLY A 117 9.37 -5.91 -15.62
CA GLY A 117 8.56 -6.28 -16.79
C GLY A 117 7.28 -7.00 -16.46
N MET A 118 6.64 -6.68 -15.35
CA MET A 118 5.38 -7.31 -14.92
C MET A 118 4.26 -6.29 -14.89
N PRO A 119 3.03 -6.71 -15.21
CA PRO A 119 1.88 -5.85 -14.95
C PRO A 119 1.75 -5.60 -13.46
N LEU A 120 1.28 -4.42 -13.09
CA LEU A 120 1.03 -4.05 -11.71
C LEU A 120 -0.47 -4.01 -11.46
N ILE A 121 -0.92 -4.74 -10.46
CA ILE A 121 -2.29 -4.66 -9.97
C ILE A 121 -2.25 -3.86 -8.69
N ILE A 122 -2.89 -2.71 -8.69
CA ILE A 122 -2.95 -1.84 -7.54
C ILE A 122 -4.39 -1.37 -7.40
N GLY A 123 -4.89 -1.33 -6.18
CA GLY A 123 -6.29 -1.04 -5.96
C GLY A 123 -6.52 -0.09 -4.81
N VAL A 124 -7.78 0.29 -4.65
CA VAL A 124 -8.23 1.10 -3.54
C VAL A 124 -9.32 0.31 -2.83
N LEU A 125 -9.05 -0.10 -1.61
CA LEU A 125 -10.06 -0.70 -0.75
C LEU A 125 -9.99 0.07 0.55
N SER A 126 -10.95 0.94 0.76
CA SER A 126 -10.91 1.90 1.85
C SER A 126 -12.32 2.19 2.30
N ASN A 127 -12.49 2.43 3.59
CA ASN A 127 -13.79 2.86 4.09
C ASN A 127 -13.90 4.38 4.13
N GLN A 128 -12.86 5.11 3.70
CA GLN A 128 -12.87 6.57 3.71
C GLN A 128 -12.09 7.09 2.53
N ARG A 129 -12.54 8.21 1.98
CA ARG A 129 -11.80 8.95 0.96
C ARG A 129 -11.51 8.13 -0.29
N THR A 130 -12.37 7.15 -0.59
CA THR A 130 -12.17 6.27 -1.72
C THR A 130 -12.09 7.04 -3.03
N GLU A 131 -13.01 7.98 -3.24
CA GLU A 131 -13.03 8.74 -4.50
C GLU A 131 -11.77 9.57 -4.68
N GLY A 132 -11.28 10.16 -3.61
CA GLY A 132 -10.04 10.95 -3.70
C GLY A 132 -8.84 10.09 -4.06
N LYS A 133 -8.79 8.89 -3.49
CA LYS A 133 -7.71 7.94 -3.81
C LYS A 133 -7.81 7.48 -5.26
N VAL A 134 -9.02 7.20 -5.73
CA VAL A 134 -9.21 6.79 -7.12
C VAL A 134 -8.75 7.90 -8.07
N ARG A 135 -9.13 9.14 -7.79
CA ARG A 135 -8.70 10.25 -8.64
C ARG A 135 -7.18 10.39 -8.68
N MET A 136 -6.53 10.20 -7.54
CA MET A 136 -5.08 10.28 -7.50
C MET A 136 -4.44 9.14 -8.29
N TYR A 137 -4.98 7.93 -8.15
CA TYR A 137 -4.48 6.78 -8.91
C TYR A 137 -4.68 6.98 -10.41
N GLU A 138 -5.78 7.59 -10.81
CA GLU A 138 -6.02 7.85 -12.24
C GLU A 138 -4.94 8.74 -12.84
N ARG A 139 -4.42 9.69 -12.06
CA ARG A 139 -3.35 10.54 -12.55
C ARG A 139 -2.04 9.79 -12.76
N VAL A 140 -1.83 8.72 -12.00
CA VAL A 140 -0.58 7.96 -12.08
C VAL A 140 -0.71 6.80 -13.06
N PHE A 141 -1.84 6.10 -13.05
CA PHE A 141 -1.99 4.83 -13.75
C PHE A 141 -3.00 4.87 -14.89
N GLY A 142 -3.83 5.87 -15.00
CA GLY A 142 -4.90 5.92 -15.98
C GLY A 142 -6.22 5.45 -15.39
N LYS A 143 -7.19 5.18 -16.24
CA LYS A 143 -8.51 4.78 -15.79
C LYS A 143 -8.47 3.42 -15.11
N PRO A 144 -9.33 3.21 -14.09
CA PRO A 144 -9.38 1.91 -13.43
C PRO A 144 -9.89 0.84 -14.38
N SER A 145 -9.35 -0.37 -14.22
CA SER A 145 -9.74 -1.52 -15.03
C SER A 145 -10.93 -2.27 -14.43
N GLY A 146 -11.28 -1.98 -13.18
CA GLY A 146 -12.38 -2.66 -12.53
C GLY A 146 -12.61 -2.08 -11.14
N ALA A 147 -13.47 -2.72 -10.38
CA ALA A 147 -13.79 -2.26 -9.03
C ALA A 147 -14.12 -3.45 -8.14
N PHE A 148 -13.92 -3.29 -6.83
CA PHE A 148 -14.30 -4.27 -5.84
C PHE A 148 -15.49 -3.76 -5.05
N PHE A 149 -16.38 -4.66 -4.69
CA PHE A 149 -17.52 -4.34 -3.85
C PHE A 149 -17.47 -5.26 -2.65
N LEU A 150 -17.51 -4.68 -1.45
CA LEU A 150 -17.47 -5.44 -0.22
C LEU A 150 -18.87 -5.46 0.36
N TYR A 151 -19.44 -6.65 0.50
CA TYR A 151 -20.80 -6.81 0.98
C TYR A 151 -20.80 -7.67 2.23
N GLY A 152 -21.60 -7.30 3.21
CA GLY A 152 -21.81 -8.16 4.36
C GLY A 152 -20.74 -8.10 5.42
N THR A 153 -19.92 -7.08 5.44
CA THR A 153 -18.93 -6.94 6.52
C THR A 153 -19.65 -6.60 7.81
N LYS A 154 -19.07 -6.99 8.92
CA LYS A 154 -19.66 -6.74 10.22
C LYS A 154 -19.13 -5.51 10.89
N THR A 155 -18.24 -4.81 10.27
CA THR A 155 -17.65 -3.66 10.89
C THR A 155 -18.51 -2.43 10.80
N GLY A 156 -19.64 -2.49 10.32
CA GLY A 156 -20.74 -1.56 10.37
C GLY A 156 -20.48 -0.07 10.31
N ASP A 157 -19.32 0.35 10.67
CA ASP A 157 -19.04 1.76 10.78
C ASP A 157 -18.96 2.46 9.45
N PHE A 158 -18.97 1.68 8.38
CA PHE A 158 -19.00 2.30 7.09
C PHE A 158 -20.30 3.01 6.83
N SER A 159 -21.33 2.64 7.56
CA SER A 159 -22.64 3.22 7.28
C SER A 159 -22.64 4.73 7.46
N GLY A 160 -21.73 5.25 8.26
CA GLY A 160 -21.66 6.68 8.45
C GLY A 160 -20.92 7.39 7.35
N THR A 161 -20.34 6.66 6.44
CA THR A 161 -19.50 7.29 5.45
C THR A 161 -20.11 7.32 4.09
N GLU A 162 -21.31 6.74 4.00
CA GLU A 162 -21.83 6.60 2.78
C GLU A 162 -22.37 7.77 2.31
N HIS A 163 -22.67 8.45 2.12
CA HIS A 163 -23.31 9.53 1.50
C HIS A 163 -22.52 10.71 1.20
#